data_7d7af8215369e90b221e8a1c0486d2fb
#
_entry.id   7d7af8215369e90b221e8a1c0486d2fb
#
_cell.length_a   1.000
_cell.length_b   1.000
_cell.length_c   1.000
_cell.angle_alpha   90.00
_cell.angle_beta   90.00
_cell.angle_gamma   90.00
#
_symmetry.space_group_name_H-M   'P 1'
#
loop_
_entity.id
_entity.type
_entity.pdbx_description
1 polymer ?
#
loop_
_entity_poly.entity_id
_entity_poly.type
_entity_poly.pdbx_seq_one_letter_code
_entity_poly.pdbx_strand_id
1 'polypeptide(L)'
;MRIQAILAAGLIVALVACSGNNPTSPTSSGGGSGGGIGTGGGYGGGGGTGGGSGGNTSGGTPTSGDVAVVVGDIFMMSARNGSVNPAVDTVAVGGSVTWTWTNTGNVPHGIQSLASPSFPTGAVLTGDGKTYRVTFNTAGTYQYDCLVHGTMMPGTIVVQ
;
A
#
# COMPACT_ATOMS: atom_id res chain seq x y z
N MET A 1 -13.03 -57.41 -5.36
CA MET A 1 -11.77 -56.80 -5.85
C MET A 1 -12.09 -56.17 -7.19
N ARG A 2 -12.38 -54.87 -7.24
CA ARG A 2 -12.69 -54.12 -8.45
C ARG A 2 -11.74 -52.94 -8.50
N ILE A 3 -10.83 -52.97 -9.47
CA ILE A 3 -9.83 -51.94 -9.74
C ILE A 3 -10.52 -50.90 -10.63
N GLN A 4 -10.66 -49.66 -10.15
CA GLN A 4 -11.08 -48.53 -10.99
C GLN A 4 -9.84 -47.79 -11.50
N ALA A 5 -9.72 -47.71 -12.81
CA ALA A 5 -8.72 -46.96 -13.53
C ALA A 5 -9.11 -45.49 -13.53
N ILE A 6 -8.22 -44.64 -13.05
CA ILE A 6 -8.36 -43.16 -13.09
C ILE A 6 -7.71 -42.67 -14.39
N LEU A 7 -8.53 -42.14 -15.29
CA LEU A 7 -8.10 -41.44 -16.50
C LEU A 7 -7.60 -40.04 -16.12
N ALA A 8 -6.32 -39.77 -16.34
CA ALA A 8 -5.73 -38.44 -16.24
C ALA A 8 -6.03 -37.66 -17.53
N ALA A 9 -6.85 -36.60 -17.42
CA ALA A 9 -7.06 -35.65 -18.50
C ALA A 9 -5.97 -34.59 -18.43
N GLY A 10 -5.09 -34.55 -19.42
CA GLY A 10 -4.07 -33.52 -19.57
C GLY A 10 -4.69 -32.20 -20.05
N LEU A 11 -4.48 -31.13 -19.28
CA LEU A 11 -4.85 -29.77 -19.66
C LEU A 11 -3.66 -29.13 -20.38
N ILE A 12 -3.81 -28.86 -21.68
CA ILE A 12 -2.85 -28.10 -22.48
C ILE A 12 -3.14 -26.60 -22.26
N VAL A 13 -2.22 -25.88 -21.59
CA VAL A 13 -2.27 -24.44 -21.47
C VAL A 13 -1.55 -23.82 -22.66
N ALA A 14 -2.27 -23.16 -23.54
CA ALA A 14 -1.72 -22.36 -24.63
C ALA A 14 -1.23 -21.01 -24.09
N LEU A 15 0.07 -20.74 -24.20
CA LEU A 15 0.70 -19.45 -23.94
C LEU A 15 0.43 -18.50 -25.11
N VAL A 16 -0.41 -17.51 -24.92
CA VAL A 16 -0.57 -16.38 -25.84
C VAL A 16 0.46 -15.32 -25.46
N ALA A 17 1.49 -15.16 -26.29
CA ALA A 17 2.45 -14.04 -26.20
C ALA A 17 1.83 -12.79 -26.83
N CYS A 18 1.45 -11.80 -26.04
CA CYS A 18 1.13 -10.46 -26.52
C CYS A 18 2.39 -9.61 -26.59
N SER A 19 2.84 -9.32 -27.83
CA SER A 19 3.84 -8.27 -28.07
C SER A 19 3.22 -6.90 -27.82
N GLY A 20 3.64 -6.24 -26.76
CA GLY A 20 3.22 -4.88 -26.43
C GLY A 20 4.05 -3.84 -27.15
N ASN A 21 3.40 -2.98 -27.92
CA ASN A 21 3.98 -1.80 -28.56
C ASN A 21 4.38 -0.76 -27.51
N ASN A 22 5.61 -0.31 -27.61
CA ASN A 22 6.19 0.74 -26.79
C ASN A 22 5.74 2.11 -27.32
N PRO A 23 5.04 2.97 -26.59
CA PRO A 23 4.77 4.34 -27.02
C PRO A 23 6.00 5.22 -26.78
N THR A 24 6.50 5.81 -27.88
CA THR A 24 7.54 6.83 -27.88
C THR A 24 7.06 8.09 -27.18
N SER A 25 7.85 8.57 -26.22
CA SER A 25 7.64 9.86 -25.55
C SER A 25 7.87 11.04 -26.49
N PRO A 26 7.03 12.10 -26.48
CA PRO A 26 7.32 13.33 -27.19
C PRO A 26 8.34 14.17 -26.42
N THR A 27 9.43 14.50 -27.10
CA THR A 27 10.43 15.49 -26.71
C THR A 27 9.83 16.89 -26.91
N SER A 28 9.60 17.68 -25.86
CA SER A 28 9.34 19.12 -26.02
C SER A 28 10.56 19.93 -25.61
N SER A 29 11.23 20.42 -26.62
CA SER A 29 12.18 21.52 -26.52
C SER A 29 11.42 22.83 -26.59
N GLY A 30 11.59 23.69 -25.58
CA GLY A 30 11.08 25.05 -25.56
C GLY A 30 11.96 25.92 -24.71
N GLY A 31 12.91 26.59 -25.36
CA GLY A 31 13.71 27.64 -24.76
C GLY A 31 12.90 28.93 -24.57
N GLY A 32 13.24 29.70 -23.56
CA GLY A 32 12.70 31.03 -23.29
C GLY A 32 13.63 31.78 -22.35
N SER A 33 14.54 32.55 -22.94
CA SER A 33 15.34 33.55 -22.23
C SER A 33 14.47 34.74 -21.85
N GLY A 34 14.62 35.26 -20.64
CA GLY A 34 14.04 36.52 -20.23
C GLY A 34 14.75 37.03 -18.98
N GLY A 35 15.70 37.93 -19.19
CA GLY A 35 16.41 38.64 -18.12
C GLY A 35 15.53 39.72 -17.52
N GLY A 36 15.75 40.00 -16.24
CA GLY A 36 15.14 41.08 -15.49
C GLY A 36 15.99 41.41 -14.27
N ILE A 37 16.80 42.49 -14.42
CA ILE A 37 17.60 43.10 -13.35
C ILE A 37 16.64 43.97 -12.52
N GLY A 38 16.60 43.84 -11.21
CA GLY A 38 15.89 44.72 -10.28
C GLY A 38 16.60 44.81 -8.95
N THR A 39 17.38 45.84 -8.81
CA THR A 39 17.97 46.34 -7.54
C THR A 39 16.92 47.01 -6.69
N GLY A 40 16.88 46.74 -5.37
CA GLY A 40 16.07 47.48 -4.42
C GLY A 40 16.14 46.91 -3.02
N GLY A 41 16.87 47.57 -2.12
CA GLY A 41 17.02 47.25 -0.72
C GLY A 41 15.78 47.63 0.10
N GLY A 42 15.70 47.16 1.33
CA GLY A 42 14.69 47.57 2.28
C GLY A 42 14.62 46.65 3.48
N TYR A 43 14.95 47.20 4.61
CA TYR A 43 14.94 46.73 5.97
C TYR A 43 13.56 46.30 6.46
N GLY A 44 13.46 45.38 7.46
CA GLY A 44 12.31 45.33 8.33
C GLY A 44 12.05 43.96 8.92
N GLY A 45 12.30 43.82 10.21
CA GLY A 45 12.00 42.64 11.03
C GLY A 45 10.50 42.47 11.25
N GLY A 46 10.11 41.29 11.64
CA GLY A 46 8.76 40.97 12.11
C GLY A 46 8.53 39.49 12.18
N GLY A 47 8.50 38.95 13.39
CA GLY A 47 8.08 37.58 13.67
C GLY A 47 6.61 37.39 13.30
N GLY A 48 6.33 36.26 12.69
CA GLY A 48 4.98 35.83 12.39
C GLY A 48 4.91 34.31 12.38
N THR A 49 4.43 33.74 13.47
CA THR A 49 3.94 32.38 13.55
C THR A 49 2.70 32.29 12.70
N GLY A 50 2.83 31.76 11.49
CA GLY A 50 1.72 31.52 10.59
C GLY A 50 1.69 30.03 10.19
N GLY A 51 0.79 29.28 10.80
CA GLY A 51 0.48 27.93 10.38
C GLY A 51 -0.13 27.95 8.97
N GLY A 52 0.67 27.61 7.97
CA GLY A 52 0.20 27.42 6.61
C GLY A 52 -0.23 25.97 6.41
N SER A 53 -1.53 25.72 6.39
CA SER A 53 -2.10 24.49 5.85
C SER A 53 -1.86 24.48 4.34
N GLY A 54 -0.72 23.96 3.92
CA GLY A 54 -0.41 23.76 2.50
C GLY A 54 -0.96 22.43 2.05
N GLY A 55 -2.02 22.45 1.26
CA GLY A 55 -2.47 21.27 0.53
C GLY A 55 -1.35 20.76 -0.37
N ASN A 56 -0.82 19.59 -0.08
CA ASN A 56 0.18 18.95 -0.91
C ASN A 56 -0.48 18.01 -1.89
N THR A 57 -0.59 18.47 -3.13
CA THR A 57 -0.84 17.63 -4.28
C THR A 57 0.50 17.10 -4.77
N SER A 58 0.56 15.79 -5.02
CA SER A 58 1.45 15.11 -5.96
C SER A 58 2.73 14.51 -5.40
N GLY A 59 2.83 13.22 -5.65
CA GLY A 59 4.11 12.50 -5.80
C GLY A 59 5.01 12.53 -4.56
N GLY A 60 4.44 12.37 -3.40
CA GLY A 60 5.22 12.31 -2.17
C GLY A 60 6.20 11.13 -2.24
N THR A 61 7.50 11.47 -2.18
CA THR A 61 8.53 10.51 -1.79
C THR A 61 8.00 9.68 -0.62
N PRO A 62 8.08 8.35 -0.68
CA PRO A 62 7.59 7.52 0.41
C PRO A 62 8.29 7.96 1.69
N THR A 63 7.52 8.54 2.58
CA THR A 63 8.05 8.92 3.88
C THR A 63 8.33 7.63 4.61
N SER A 64 9.59 7.41 4.99
CA SER A 64 10.01 6.31 5.85
C SER A 64 9.29 6.46 7.20
N GLY A 65 8.07 6.00 7.26
CA GLY A 65 7.24 6.07 8.44
C GLY A 65 6.39 4.82 8.57
N ASP A 66 6.19 4.41 9.78
CA ASP A 66 5.29 3.34 10.10
C ASP A 66 3.86 3.68 9.64
N VAL A 67 3.18 2.71 9.07
CA VAL A 67 1.78 2.80 8.66
C VAL A 67 0.94 2.00 9.64
N ALA A 68 -0.24 2.53 9.97
CA ALA A 68 -1.22 1.84 10.78
C ALA A 68 -2.43 1.44 9.92
N VAL A 69 -2.88 0.21 10.09
CA VAL A 69 -4.13 -0.32 9.52
C VAL A 69 -5.06 -0.69 10.66
N VAL A 70 -6.27 -0.18 10.64
CA VAL A 70 -7.33 -0.57 11.56
C VAL A 70 -7.97 -1.87 11.07
N VAL A 71 -8.04 -2.87 11.95
CA VAL A 71 -8.79 -4.10 11.76
C VAL A 71 -10.06 -3.98 12.58
N GLY A 72 -11.19 -3.75 11.92
CA GLY A 72 -12.50 -3.66 12.56
C GLY A 72 -13.34 -4.90 12.31
N ASP A 73 -14.63 -4.83 12.66
CA ASP A 73 -15.57 -5.91 12.38
C ASP A 73 -15.88 -5.93 10.88
N ILE A 74 -15.35 -6.96 10.20
CA ILE A 74 -15.45 -7.21 8.74
C ILE A 74 -14.92 -6.05 7.87
N PHE A 75 -13.91 -5.31 8.32
CA PHE A 75 -13.18 -4.36 7.48
C PHE A 75 -11.73 -4.17 7.88
N MET A 76 -10.90 -3.78 6.89
CA MET A 76 -9.57 -3.23 7.08
C MET A 76 -9.52 -1.81 6.52
N MET A 77 -8.95 -0.87 7.27
CA MET A 77 -8.89 0.54 6.89
C MET A 77 -7.50 1.11 7.11
N SER A 78 -6.95 1.78 6.09
CA SER A 78 -5.75 2.59 6.26
C SER A 78 -6.02 3.75 7.20
N ALA A 79 -5.27 3.84 8.29
CA ALA A 79 -5.33 4.98 9.20
C ALA A 79 -4.75 6.26 8.57
N ARG A 80 -3.95 6.14 7.51
CA ARG A 80 -3.30 7.26 6.83
C ARG A 80 -4.21 7.97 5.83
N ASN A 81 -4.96 7.20 5.03
CA ASN A 81 -5.73 7.74 3.90
C ASN A 81 -7.21 7.33 3.90
N GLY A 82 -7.63 6.50 4.85
CA GLY A 82 -9.01 6.08 5.01
C GLY A 82 -9.52 5.08 3.97
N SER A 83 -8.65 4.51 3.10
CA SER A 83 -9.07 3.46 2.19
C SER A 83 -9.55 2.22 2.95
N VAL A 84 -10.67 1.64 2.50
CA VAL A 84 -11.35 0.50 3.16
C VAL A 84 -11.65 -0.59 2.15
N ASN A 85 -11.32 -1.82 2.53
CA ASN A 85 -11.63 -3.05 1.80
C ASN A 85 -11.55 -2.93 0.26
N PRO A 86 -10.35 -2.59 -0.30
CA PRO A 86 -9.03 -2.77 0.31
C PRO A 86 -8.51 -1.55 1.09
N ALA A 87 -7.84 -1.81 2.23
CA ALA A 87 -6.91 -0.85 2.83
C ALA A 87 -5.65 -0.80 1.97
N VAL A 88 -5.30 0.38 1.43
CA VAL A 88 -4.14 0.54 0.54
C VAL A 88 -3.15 1.52 1.15
N ASP A 89 -1.92 1.06 1.39
CA ASP A 89 -0.87 1.86 1.99
C ASP A 89 0.44 1.75 1.22
N THR A 90 1.25 2.82 1.30
CA THR A 90 2.60 2.86 0.74
C THR A 90 3.62 3.11 1.84
N VAL A 91 4.68 2.30 1.89
CA VAL A 91 5.81 2.45 2.81
C VAL A 91 7.13 2.42 2.05
N ALA A 92 8.16 3.06 2.60
CA ALA A 92 9.52 2.89 2.08
C ALA A 92 10.08 1.51 2.41
N VAL A 93 11.07 1.05 1.65
CA VAL A 93 11.87 -0.13 2.02
C VAL A 93 12.47 0.07 3.42
N GLY A 94 12.29 -0.91 4.29
CA GLY A 94 12.62 -0.83 5.72
C GLY A 94 11.51 -0.27 6.61
N GLY A 95 10.43 0.25 6.02
CA GLY A 95 9.24 0.71 6.75
C GLY A 95 8.40 -0.44 7.28
N SER A 96 7.53 -0.15 8.24
CA SER A 96 6.68 -1.15 8.87
C SER A 96 5.20 -0.82 8.77
N VAL A 97 4.38 -1.86 8.76
CA VAL A 97 2.93 -1.75 8.89
C VAL A 97 2.50 -2.41 10.19
N THR A 98 1.64 -1.73 10.93
CA THR A 98 1.03 -2.25 12.16
C THR A 98 -0.48 -2.35 11.97
N TRP A 99 -1.00 -3.55 12.01
CA TRP A 99 -2.44 -3.80 12.09
C TRP A 99 -2.88 -3.76 13.55
N THR A 100 -3.95 -3.00 13.85
CA THR A 100 -4.49 -2.83 15.19
C THR A 100 -5.96 -3.19 15.21
N TRP A 101 -6.35 -4.11 16.09
CA TRP A 101 -7.73 -4.53 16.29
C TRP A 101 -8.50 -3.45 17.07
N THR A 102 -9.59 -2.96 16.50
CA THR A 102 -10.40 -1.87 17.06
C THR A 102 -11.87 -2.13 16.77
N ASN A 103 -12.70 -2.11 17.80
CA ASN A 103 -14.15 -2.37 17.70
C ASN A 103 -14.49 -3.72 17.04
N THR A 104 -13.65 -4.73 17.28
CA THR A 104 -13.86 -6.08 16.75
C THR A 104 -14.81 -6.91 17.61
N GLY A 105 -15.13 -6.46 18.80
CA GLY A 105 -15.87 -7.26 19.80
C GLY A 105 -15.16 -8.58 20.06
N ASN A 106 -15.88 -9.68 19.89
CA ASN A 106 -15.34 -11.03 19.99
C ASN A 106 -15.16 -11.71 18.61
N VAL A 107 -15.19 -10.95 17.53
CA VAL A 107 -14.95 -11.50 16.18
C VAL A 107 -13.45 -11.74 15.97
N PRO A 108 -13.05 -12.96 15.60
CA PRO A 108 -11.64 -13.28 15.38
C PRO A 108 -11.15 -12.76 14.03
N HIS A 109 -9.94 -12.19 13.99
CA HIS A 109 -9.27 -11.77 12.75
C HIS A 109 -7.80 -12.18 12.78
N GLY A 110 -7.23 -12.40 11.60
CA GLY A 110 -5.80 -12.63 11.41
C GLY A 110 -5.37 -12.01 10.08
N ILE A 111 -4.09 -11.75 9.90
CA ILE A 111 -3.56 -11.18 8.66
C ILE A 111 -2.77 -12.25 7.94
N GLN A 112 -3.10 -12.52 6.67
CA GLN A 112 -2.33 -13.42 5.82
C GLN A 112 -1.93 -12.75 4.51
N SER A 113 -0.73 -13.10 4.03
CA SER A 113 -0.25 -12.71 2.71
C SER A 113 -0.80 -13.65 1.65
N LEU A 114 -1.22 -13.12 0.48
CA LEU A 114 -1.92 -13.90 -0.56
C LEU A 114 -1.02 -14.32 -1.72
N ALA A 115 0.07 -13.58 -1.99
CA ALA A 115 0.87 -13.77 -3.19
C ALA A 115 2.36 -13.52 -2.92
N SER A 116 3.17 -13.61 -3.97
CA SER A 116 4.58 -13.21 -3.97
C SER A 116 4.72 -11.79 -4.54
N PRO A 117 5.47 -10.88 -3.88
CA PRO A 117 6.17 -11.08 -2.61
C PRO A 117 5.22 -11.31 -1.42
N SER A 118 5.67 -12.04 -0.42
CA SER A 118 4.86 -12.40 0.74
C SER A 118 5.52 -11.98 2.06
N PHE A 119 4.74 -11.97 3.13
CA PHE A 119 5.20 -11.75 4.49
C PHE A 119 4.61 -12.83 5.44
N PRO A 120 5.18 -13.02 6.65
CA PRO A 120 4.68 -14.02 7.58
C PRO A 120 3.20 -13.80 7.92
N THR A 121 2.44 -14.89 8.01
CA THR A 121 1.03 -14.84 8.45
C THR A 121 0.97 -14.61 9.95
N GLY A 122 0.13 -13.66 10.38
CA GLY A 122 -0.14 -13.37 11.77
C GLY A 122 -1.06 -14.41 12.43
N ALA A 123 -1.05 -14.45 13.75
CA ALA A 123 -1.99 -15.28 14.51
C ALA A 123 -3.42 -14.74 14.38
N VAL A 124 -4.41 -15.63 14.53
CA VAL A 124 -5.80 -15.22 14.72
C VAL A 124 -5.95 -14.67 16.13
N LEU A 125 -6.40 -13.43 16.25
CA LEU A 125 -6.56 -12.69 17.51
C LEU A 125 -8.00 -12.25 17.65
N THR A 126 -8.45 -12.13 18.91
CA THR A 126 -9.81 -11.71 19.28
C THR A 126 -9.72 -10.57 20.30
N GLY A 127 -10.61 -9.60 20.20
CA GLY A 127 -10.71 -8.46 21.09
C GLY A 127 -9.79 -7.29 20.71
N ASP A 128 -10.16 -6.12 21.20
CA ASP A 128 -9.51 -4.84 20.85
C ASP A 128 -8.11 -4.68 21.46
N GLY A 129 -7.33 -3.77 20.91
CA GLY A 129 -5.98 -3.43 21.36
C GLY A 129 -4.91 -4.44 20.98
N LYS A 130 -5.24 -5.51 20.28
CA LYS A 130 -4.26 -6.45 19.72
C LYS A 130 -3.57 -5.83 18.53
N THR A 131 -2.31 -6.22 18.31
CA THR A 131 -1.52 -5.72 17.19
C THR A 131 -0.76 -6.83 16.49
N TYR A 132 -0.54 -6.65 15.20
CA TYR A 132 0.39 -7.43 14.39
C TYR A 132 1.25 -6.46 13.57
N ARG A 133 2.58 -6.63 13.56
CA ARG A 133 3.52 -5.73 12.89
C ARG A 133 4.44 -6.49 11.97
N VAL A 134 4.69 -5.92 10.79
CA VAL A 134 5.64 -6.44 9.78
C VAL A 134 6.51 -5.30 9.28
N THR A 135 7.82 -5.55 9.15
CA THR A 135 8.76 -4.66 8.48
C THR A 135 9.04 -5.18 7.07
N PHE A 136 8.96 -4.32 6.07
CA PHE A 136 9.09 -4.67 4.66
C PHE A 136 10.45 -4.24 4.12
N ASN A 137 11.38 -5.18 3.96
CA ASN A 137 12.76 -4.93 3.53
C ASN A 137 12.99 -5.06 2.02
N THR A 138 11.97 -5.39 1.25
CA THR A 138 12.06 -5.58 -0.20
C THR A 138 10.94 -4.83 -0.89
N ALA A 139 11.28 -4.06 -1.93
CA ALA A 139 10.29 -3.37 -2.75
C ALA A 139 9.34 -4.35 -3.43
N GLY A 140 8.07 -3.96 -3.57
CA GLY A 140 7.04 -4.78 -4.20
C GLY A 140 5.63 -4.45 -3.76
N THR A 141 4.65 -5.11 -4.37
CA THR A 141 3.24 -4.99 -3.99
C THR A 141 2.80 -6.24 -3.25
N TYR A 142 2.47 -6.10 -1.99
CA TYR A 142 2.09 -7.17 -1.09
C TYR A 142 0.57 -7.16 -0.90
N GLN A 143 -0.10 -8.18 -1.40
CA GLN A 143 -1.53 -8.37 -1.19
C GLN A 143 -1.77 -9.21 0.06
N TYR A 144 -2.80 -8.84 0.82
CA TYR A 144 -3.18 -9.55 2.02
C TYR A 144 -4.70 -9.52 2.22
N ASP A 145 -5.19 -10.40 3.07
CA ASP A 145 -6.57 -10.38 3.55
C ASP A 145 -6.66 -10.88 5.01
N CYS A 146 -7.89 -10.97 5.50
CA CYS A 146 -8.16 -11.57 6.79
C CYS A 146 -8.17 -13.11 6.68
N LEU A 147 -7.37 -13.78 7.50
CA LEU A 147 -7.29 -15.26 7.55
C LEU A 147 -8.66 -15.93 7.80
N VAL A 148 -9.58 -15.23 8.47
CA VAL A 148 -10.90 -15.76 8.83
C VAL A 148 -11.97 -15.40 7.80
N HIS A 149 -11.94 -14.18 7.28
CA HIS A 149 -12.99 -13.63 6.41
C HIS A 149 -12.59 -13.53 4.93
N GLY A 150 -11.32 -13.84 4.61
CA GLY A 150 -10.81 -13.86 3.24
C GLY A 150 -11.02 -12.53 2.51
N THR A 151 -11.47 -12.62 1.28
CA THR A 151 -11.64 -11.48 0.36
C THR A 151 -12.68 -10.43 0.77
N MET A 152 -13.40 -10.63 1.87
CA MET A 152 -14.27 -9.59 2.42
C MET A 152 -13.48 -8.48 3.13
N MET A 153 -12.24 -8.78 3.54
CA MET A 153 -11.35 -7.85 4.25
C MET A 153 -9.96 -7.80 3.59
N PRO A 154 -9.87 -7.30 2.35
CA PRO A 154 -8.59 -7.25 1.63
C PRO A 154 -7.78 -6.01 1.96
N GLY A 155 -6.48 -6.08 1.65
CA GLY A 155 -5.58 -4.94 1.68
C GLY A 155 -4.38 -5.10 0.75
N THR A 156 -3.66 -3.99 0.57
CA THR A 156 -2.47 -3.92 -0.28
C THR A 156 -1.44 -2.99 0.35
N ILE A 157 -0.19 -3.46 0.45
CA ILE A 157 0.95 -2.64 0.82
C ILE A 157 1.88 -2.51 -0.38
N VAL A 158 2.16 -1.27 -0.80
CA VAL A 158 3.15 -0.94 -1.81
C VAL A 158 4.44 -0.53 -1.10
N VAL A 159 5.53 -1.24 -1.35
CA VAL A 159 6.85 -0.99 -0.78
C VAL A 159 7.76 -0.44 -1.88
N GLN A 160 8.31 0.77 -1.72
CA GLN A 160 9.11 1.46 -2.74
C GLN A 160 10.18 2.37 -2.14
#